data_516e3e2166032fbff4a1858a107f3345
#
_entry.id   516e3e2166032fbff4a1858a107f3345
#
_cell.length_a   1.000
_cell.length_b   1.000
_cell.length_c   1.000
_cell.angle_alpha   90.00
_cell.angle_beta   90.00
_cell.angle_gamma   90.00
#
_symmetry.space_group_name_H-M   'P 1'
#
loop_
_entity.id
_entity.type
_entity.pdbx_description
1 polymer ?
#
loop_
_entity_poly.entity_id
_entity_poly.type
_entity_poly.pdbx_seq_one_letter_code
_entity_poly.pdbx_strand_id
1 'polypeptide(L)'
;VGSEMCIRDSDETIEKLAKELDLSLEGIEIVNLRHPNESERRERYARILSEKRAREGVTYEEANDKMFERNYFGMMMVETGEADAFITGLYTKYSNTIKVAKEVIGIRPEFKHFGTMHILNSKKGTYFLADTLINRHPNAETLIDIAKLSEYTVRFFNHTPVMAMLSYSNFGTDKEGSPVSVHEAVDYM
;
A
#
# COMPACT_ATOMS: atom_id res chain seq x y z
N VAL A 1 3.74 -15.67 -14.75
CA VAL A 1 3.04 -16.55 -13.81
C VAL A 1 3.57 -16.19 -12.45
N GLY A 2 2.81 -15.38 -11.70
CA GLY A 2 3.20 -14.98 -10.36
C GLY A 2 3.13 -16.18 -9.41
N SER A 3 4.17 -16.39 -8.60
CA SER A 3 4.08 -17.28 -7.46
C SER A 3 3.43 -16.52 -6.32
N GLU A 4 2.37 -17.06 -5.75
CA GLU A 4 1.80 -16.54 -4.51
C GLU A 4 2.68 -16.97 -3.33
N MET A 5 2.91 -16.04 -2.41
CA MET A 5 3.77 -16.27 -1.26
C MET A 5 3.02 -15.97 0.03
N CYS A 6 3.04 -16.90 0.96
CA CYS A 6 2.40 -16.74 2.26
C CYS A 6 3.45 -16.51 3.34
N ILE A 7 3.41 -15.34 3.99
CA ILE A 7 4.35 -14.96 5.05
C ILE A 7 3.69 -15.18 6.41
N ARG A 8 4.11 -16.23 7.16
CA ARG A 8 3.55 -16.56 8.47
C ARG A 8 4.58 -17.17 9.44
N ASP A 9 4.15 -17.32 10.70
CA ASP A 9 5.02 -17.74 11.80
C ASP A 9 5.27 -19.25 11.90
N SER A 10 4.54 -20.10 11.15
CA SER A 10 4.70 -21.57 11.21
C SER A 10 4.12 -22.23 9.97
N ASP A 11 4.96 -22.96 9.26
CA ASP A 11 4.62 -23.74 8.08
C ASP A 11 3.60 -24.84 8.44
N GLU A 12 3.78 -25.50 9.60
CA GLU A 12 2.89 -26.54 10.11
C GLU A 12 1.45 -26.03 10.30
N THR A 13 1.29 -24.79 10.78
CA THR A 13 -0.04 -24.18 10.98
C THR A 13 -0.74 -23.93 9.66
N ILE A 14 0.01 -23.48 8.64
CA ILE A 14 -0.53 -23.23 7.29
C ILE A 14 -0.96 -24.55 6.66
N GLU A 15 -0.11 -25.56 6.69
CA GLU A 15 -0.43 -26.88 6.16
C GLU A 15 -1.65 -27.53 6.83
N LYS A 16 -1.75 -27.39 8.16
CA LYS A 16 -2.90 -27.89 8.92
C LYS A 16 -4.19 -27.18 8.49
N LEU A 17 -4.17 -25.86 8.43
CA LEU A 17 -5.33 -25.07 8.01
C LEU A 17 -5.73 -25.34 6.56
N ALA A 18 -4.76 -25.49 5.66
CA ALA A 18 -5.03 -25.84 4.27
C ALA A 18 -5.73 -27.19 4.16
N LYS A 19 -5.30 -28.20 4.93
CA LYS A 19 -5.97 -29.51 4.99
C LYS A 19 -7.37 -29.42 5.58
N GLU A 20 -7.56 -28.63 6.65
CA GLU A 20 -8.87 -28.44 7.29
C GLU A 20 -9.88 -27.72 6.36
N LEU A 21 -9.38 -26.83 5.51
CA LEU A 21 -10.20 -26.02 4.59
C LEU A 21 -10.24 -26.58 3.17
N ASP A 22 -9.66 -27.74 2.93
CA ASP A 22 -9.56 -28.38 1.60
C ASP A 22 -8.95 -27.43 0.53
N LEU A 23 -7.87 -26.72 0.91
CA LEU A 23 -7.16 -25.81 0.04
C LEU A 23 -5.86 -26.43 -0.48
N SER A 24 -5.59 -26.26 -1.77
CA SER A 24 -4.30 -26.63 -2.36
C SER A 24 -3.27 -25.53 -2.12
N LEU A 25 -2.08 -25.94 -1.68
CA LEU A 25 -0.89 -25.09 -1.56
C LEU A 25 0.08 -25.27 -2.74
N GLU A 26 -0.34 -25.97 -3.79
CA GLU A 26 0.50 -26.22 -4.96
C GLU A 26 0.85 -24.91 -5.67
N GLY A 27 2.15 -24.68 -5.87
CA GLY A 27 2.67 -23.44 -6.47
C GLY A 27 2.75 -22.25 -5.52
N ILE A 28 2.45 -22.43 -4.23
CA ILE A 28 2.57 -21.37 -3.21
C ILE A 28 3.84 -21.60 -2.39
N GLU A 29 4.76 -20.65 -2.40
CA GLU A 29 5.92 -20.65 -1.52
C GLU A 29 5.52 -20.14 -0.12
N ILE A 30 5.81 -20.92 0.92
CA ILE A 30 5.59 -20.53 2.30
C ILE A 30 6.89 -19.97 2.87
N VAL A 31 6.89 -18.71 3.31
CA VAL A 31 8.05 -18.06 3.89
C VAL A 31 7.86 -17.88 5.38
N ASN A 32 8.70 -18.55 6.16
CA ASN A 32 8.75 -18.37 7.59
C ASN A 32 9.89 -17.40 7.96
N LEU A 33 9.53 -16.19 8.35
CA LEU A 33 10.48 -15.11 8.66
C LEU A 33 11.51 -15.48 9.73
N ARG A 34 11.20 -16.43 10.60
CA ARG A 34 12.06 -16.83 11.71
C ARG A 34 12.98 -17.99 11.36
N HIS A 35 12.75 -18.60 10.21
CA HIS A 35 13.58 -19.73 9.79
C HIS A 35 15.01 -19.26 9.47
N PRO A 36 16.04 -20.03 9.83
CA PRO A 36 17.44 -19.69 9.52
C PRO A 36 17.72 -19.44 8.03
N ASN A 37 17.02 -20.13 7.12
CA ASN A 37 17.17 -19.93 5.68
C ASN A 37 16.84 -18.51 5.22
N GLU A 38 16.03 -17.77 5.97
CA GLU A 38 15.68 -16.39 5.68
C GLU A 38 16.67 -15.36 6.27
N SER A 39 17.72 -15.80 6.93
CA SER A 39 18.70 -14.92 7.57
C SER A 39 19.35 -13.96 6.57
N GLU A 40 19.85 -14.51 5.47
CA GLU A 40 20.53 -13.72 4.42
C GLU A 40 19.58 -12.69 3.78
N ARG A 41 18.33 -13.09 3.53
CA ARG A 41 17.29 -12.21 2.99
C ARG A 41 16.94 -11.09 3.98
N ARG A 42 16.77 -11.41 5.28
CA ARG A 42 16.54 -10.41 6.33
C ARG A 42 17.69 -9.41 6.44
N GLU A 43 18.93 -9.87 6.45
CA GLU A 43 20.12 -9.01 6.53
C GLU A 43 20.22 -8.08 5.33
N ARG A 44 19.96 -8.58 4.13
CA ARG A 44 19.92 -7.77 2.90
C ARG A 44 18.84 -6.69 2.98
N TYR A 45 17.62 -7.04 3.39
CA TYR A 45 16.53 -6.09 3.54
C TYR A 45 16.79 -5.06 4.63
N ALA A 46 17.36 -5.48 5.77
CA ALA A 46 17.74 -4.59 6.86
C ALA A 46 18.76 -3.54 6.40
N ARG A 47 19.75 -3.96 5.60
CA ARG A 47 20.75 -3.05 5.03
C ARG A 47 20.10 -2.02 4.11
N ILE A 48 19.26 -2.46 3.17
CA ILE A 48 18.55 -1.57 2.24
C ILE A 48 17.68 -0.58 3.01
N LEU A 49 16.91 -1.05 4.01
CA LEU A 49 16.04 -0.19 4.79
C LEU A 49 16.82 0.83 5.63
N SER A 50 17.91 0.41 6.29
CA SER A 50 18.75 1.31 7.08
C SER A 50 19.42 2.38 6.21
N GLU A 51 19.91 2.03 5.02
CA GLU A 51 20.47 2.99 4.07
C GLU A 51 19.42 3.98 3.57
N LYS A 52 18.23 3.48 3.19
CA LYS A 52 17.09 4.29 2.72
C LYS A 52 16.61 5.28 3.78
N ARG A 53 16.67 4.92 5.07
CA ARG A 53 16.18 5.69 6.20
C ARG A 53 17.28 6.24 7.13
N ALA A 54 18.52 6.24 6.67
CA ALA A 54 19.66 6.73 7.44
C ALA A 54 19.47 8.18 7.93
N ARG A 55 18.87 9.05 7.10
CA ARG A 55 18.58 10.45 7.47
C ARG A 55 17.49 10.60 8.53
N GLU A 56 16.67 9.57 8.73
CA GLU A 56 15.62 9.52 9.76
C GLU A 56 16.13 8.84 11.04
N GLY A 57 17.40 8.45 11.07
CA GLY A 57 18.08 7.87 12.23
C GLY A 57 17.87 6.36 12.40
N VAL A 58 17.35 5.68 11.39
CA VAL A 58 17.14 4.21 11.44
C VAL A 58 18.50 3.52 11.36
N THR A 59 18.86 2.81 12.43
CA THR A 59 20.09 2.00 12.49
C THR A 59 19.89 0.65 11.80
N TYR A 60 21.02 -0.02 11.48
CA TYR A 60 20.96 -1.38 10.93
C TYR A 60 20.29 -2.37 11.91
N GLU A 61 20.56 -2.26 13.21
CA GLU A 61 19.99 -3.12 14.23
C GLU A 61 18.47 -2.97 14.30
N GLU A 62 17.97 -1.73 14.34
CA GLU A 62 16.53 -1.46 14.29
C GLU A 62 15.88 -1.95 13.00
N ALA A 63 16.56 -1.78 11.87
CA ALA A 63 16.07 -2.27 10.59
C ALA A 63 16.02 -3.80 10.57
N ASN A 64 17.03 -4.48 11.13
CA ASN A 64 17.05 -5.93 11.22
C ASN A 64 15.95 -6.48 12.12
N ASP A 65 15.67 -5.84 13.26
CA ASP A 65 14.55 -6.22 14.13
C ASP A 65 13.21 -6.07 13.42
N LYS A 66 13.04 -5.01 12.63
CA LYS A 66 11.83 -4.81 11.81
C LYS A 66 11.61 -5.92 10.78
N MET A 67 12.66 -6.60 10.30
CA MET A 67 12.52 -7.72 9.33
C MET A 67 11.85 -8.95 9.93
N PHE A 68 11.68 -9.04 11.24
CA PHE A 68 10.85 -10.07 11.88
C PHE A 68 9.36 -9.72 11.91
N GLU A 69 8.97 -8.54 11.43
CA GLU A 69 7.58 -8.13 11.26
C GLU A 69 7.11 -8.40 9.82
N ARG A 70 5.99 -9.10 9.67
CA ARG A 70 5.44 -9.51 8.37
C ARG A 70 5.24 -8.36 7.38
N ASN A 71 4.76 -7.22 7.86
CA ASN A 71 4.50 -6.07 6.98
C ASN A 71 5.80 -5.48 6.44
N TYR A 72 6.85 -5.37 7.28
CA TYR A 72 8.16 -4.90 6.80
C TYR A 72 8.77 -5.86 5.79
N PHE A 73 8.81 -7.14 6.11
CA PHE A 73 9.40 -8.14 5.24
C PHE A 73 8.65 -8.21 3.90
N GLY A 74 7.32 -8.31 3.92
CA GLY A 74 6.53 -8.40 2.69
C GLY A 74 6.60 -7.14 1.82
N MET A 75 6.64 -5.95 2.43
CA MET A 75 6.83 -4.71 1.68
C MET A 75 8.25 -4.58 1.14
N MET A 76 9.28 -5.09 1.84
CA MET A 76 10.65 -5.16 1.33
C MET A 76 10.76 -6.09 0.12
N MET A 77 10.00 -7.18 0.06
CA MET A 77 9.95 -8.03 -1.13
C MET A 77 9.44 -7.27 -2.36
N VAL A 78 8.42 -6.42 -2.17
CA VAL A 78 7.92 -5.56 -3.24
C VAL A 78 8.95 -4.48 -3.60
N GLU A 79 9.55 -3.84 -2.61
CA GLU A 79 10.55 -2.78 -2.83
C GLU A 79 11.78 -3.29 -3.57
N THR A 80 12.18 -4.54 -3.33
CA THR A 80 13.34 -5.18 -4.01
C THR A 80 12.98 -5.87 -5.33
N GLY A 81 11.70 -5.89 -5.71
CA GLY A 81 11.22 -6.52 -6.94
C GLY A 81 11.13 -8.05 -6.87
N GLU A 82 11.18 -8.63 -5.69
CA GLU A 82 10.98 -10.07 -5.48
C GLU A 82 9.49 -10.46 -5.49
N ALA A 83 8.61 -9.48 -5.28
CA ALA A 83 7.17 -9.63 -5.42
C ALA A 83 6.58 -8.42 -6.14
N ASP A 84 5.51 -8.64 -6.91
CA ASP A 84 4.80 -7.58 -7.64
C ASP A 84 3.82 -6.81 -6.76
N ALA A 85 3.28 -7.46 -5.74
CA ALA A 85 2.30 -6.88 -4.81
C ALA A 85 2.35 -7.55 -3.44
N PHE A 86 1.91 -6.82 -2.43
CA PHE A 86 1.76 -7.31 -1.07
C PHE A 86 0.33 -7.09 -0.57
N ILE A 87 -0.33 -8.19 -0.16
CA ILE A 87 -1.67 -8.17 0.41
C ILE A 87 -1.57 -8.43 1.91
N THR A 88 -2.10 -7.52 2.71
CA THR A 88 -2.08 -7.62 4.16
C THR A 88 -3.37 -7.09 4.79
N GLY A 89 -3.62 -7.44 6.06
CA GLY A 89 -4.80 -6.98 6.80
C GLY A 89 -5.18 -7.90 7.94
N LEU A 90 -6.42 -7.77 8.44
CA LEU A 90 -7.10 -8.55 9.47
C LEU A 90 -6.50 -8.44 10.89
N TYR A 91 -5.19 -8.58 11.07
CA TYR A 91 -4.56 -8.70 12.39
C TYR A 91 -3.78 -7.47 12.84
N THR A 92 -3.60 -6.48 11.98
CA THR A 92 -2.89 -5.25 12.31
C THR A 92 -3.77 -4.03 12.14
N LYS A 93 -3.51 -2.99 12.95
CA LYS A 93 -4.19 -1.71 12.76
C LYS A 93 -3.78 -1.13 11.41
N TYR A 94 -4.76 -0.62 10.67
CA TYR A 94 -4.56 0.03 9.37
C TYR A 94 -3.44 1.09 9.40
N SER A 95 -3.41 1.92 10.45
CA SER A 95 -2.38 2.94 10.63
C SER A 95 -0.95 2.38 10.66
N ASN A 96 -0.76 1.19 11.24
CA ASN A 96 0.55 0.55 11.27
C ASN A 96 0.97 0.08 9.87
N THR A 97 0.03 -0.50 9.11
CA THR A 97 0.31 -0.91 7.72
C THR A 97 0.70 0.28 6.85
N ILE A 98 -0.02 1.40 6.97
CA ILE A 98 0.32 2.64 6.24
C ILE A 98 1.67 3.22 6.67
N LYS A 99 1.98 3.18 7.97
CA LYS A 99 3.29 3.60 8.47
C LYS A 99 4.41 2.78 7.81
N VAL A 100 4.28 1.45 7.79
CA VAL A 100 5.28 0.57 7.16
C VAL A 100 5.38 0.83 5.66
N ALA A 101 4.25 0.98 4.95
CA ALA A 101 4.26 1.31 3.53
C ALA A 101 5.01 2.62 3.25
N LYS A 102 4.79 3.64 4.07
CA LYS A 102 5.50 4.92 3.96
C LYS A 102 7.00 4.80 4.27
N GLU A 103 7.36 3.98 5.25
CA GLU A 103 8.75 3.76 5.63
C GLU A 103 9.51 2.91 4.60
N VAL A 104 8.91 1.90 4.03
CA VAL A 104 9.56 0.97 3.09
C VAL A 104 9.47 1.48 1.66
N ILE A 105 8.26 1.64 1.14
CA ILE A 105 8.03 2.05 -0.25
C ILE A 105 8.25 3.56 -0.42
N GLY A 106 7.64 4.36 0.46
CA GLY A 106 7.72 5.82 0.41
C GLY A 106 6.69 6.45 -0.52
N ILE A 107 6.97 7.70 -0.89
CA ILE A 107 6.17 8.50 -1.82
C ILE A 107 6.98 8.65 -3.10
N ARG A 108 6.34 8.59 -4.26
CA ARG A 108 7.01 8.82 -5.55
C ARG A 108 7.62 10.22 -5.58
N PRO A 109 8.84 10.40 -6.13
CA PRO A 109 9.56 11.66 -6.08
C PRO A 109 8.81 12.85 -6.68
N GLU A 110 7.95 12.61 -7.66
CA GLU A 110 7.14 13.62 -8.35
C GLU A 110 5.90 14.08 -7.56
N PHE A 111 5.57 13.44 -6.43
CA PHE A 111 4.43 13.77 -5.58
C PHE A 111 4.87 14.14 -4.16
N LYS A 112 4.10 14.99 -3.51
CA LYS A 112 4.28 15.33 -2.10
C LYS A 112 3.34 14.56 -1.17
N HIS A 113 2.22 14.11 -1.72
CA HIS A 113 1.16 13.45 -0.98
C HIS A 113 0.92 12.04 -1.55
N PHE A 114 0.35 11.19 -0.75
CA PHE A 114 -0.18 9.91 -1.17
C PHE A 114 -1.62 9.77 -0.69
N GLY A 115 -2.38 8.95 -1.37
CA GLY A 115 -3.76 8.67 -1.02
C GLY A 115 -4.05 7.18 -1.01
N THR A 116 -5.24 6.84 -0.58
CA THR A 116 -5.74 5.48 -0.62
C THR A 116 -6.91 5.38 -1.57
N MET A 117 -7.10 4.19 -2.12
CA MET A 117 -8.16 3.95 -3.07
C MET A 117 -8.95 2.70 -2.66
N HIS A 118 -10.27 2.82 -2.66
CA HIS A 118 -11.17 1.67 -2.66
C HIS A 118 -11.58 1.34 -4.09
N ILE A 119 -11.49 0.06 -4.44
CA ILE A 119 -12.01 -0.45 -5.71
C ILE A 119 -13.32 -1.17 -5.39
N LEU A 120 -14.42 -0.62 -5.90
CA LEU A 120 -15.76 -1.15 -5.71
C LEU A 120 -16.26 -1.82 -7.00
N ASN A 121 -16.31 -3.14 -6.98
CA ASN A 121 -16.91 -3.91 -8.05
C ASN A 121 -18.40 -4.13 -7.80
N SER A 122 -19.23 -3.69 -8.70
CA SER A 122 -20.68 -3.84 -8.64
C SER A 122 -21.24 -4.39 -9.93
N LYS A 123 -22.53 -4.78 -9.93
CA LYS A 123 -23.24 -5.20 -11.15
C LYS A 123 -23.34 -4.08 -12.20
N LYS A 124 -23.15 -2.81 -11.80
CA LYS A 124 -23.20 -1.64 -12.68
C LYS A 124 -21.83 -1.22 -13.22
N GLY A 125 -20.76 -1.82 -12.74
CA GLY A 125 -19.39 -1.52 -13.15
C GLY A 125 -18.43 -1.41 -11.97
N THR A 126 -17.18 -1.10 -12.31
CA THR A 126 -16.11 -0.88 -11.36
C THR A 126 -15.95 0.62 -11.07
N TYR A 127 -15.90 0.98 -9.80
CA TYR A 127 -15.69 2.35 -9.33
C TYR A 127 -14.43 2.42 -8.51
N PHE A 128 -13.66 3.49 -8.70
CA PHE A 128 -12.45 3.80 -7.97
C PHE A 128 -12.71 5.02 -7.09
N LEU A 129 -12.66 4.88 -5.79
CA LEU A 129 -12.94 5.92 -4.81
C LEU A 129 -11.66 6.32 -4.08
N ALA A 130 -11.19 7.55 -4.22
CA ALA A 130 -9.98 8.08 -3.62
C ALA A 130 -10.17 9.57 -3.18
N ASP A 131 -9.52 10.07 -2.17
CA ASP A 131 -8.85 9.37 -1.08
C ASP A 131 -9.87 8.99 0.00
N THR A 132 -9.80 7.77 0.48
CA THR A 132 -10.83 7.27 1.38
C THR A 132 -10.43 7.25 2.86
N LEU A 133 -9.12 7.32 3.18
CA LEU A 133 -8.68 7.02 4.55
C LEU A 133 -7.51 7.87 5.09
N ILE A 134 -6.78 8.60 4.26
CA ILE A 134 -5.52 9.23 4.68
C ILE A 134 -5.67 10.73 4.91
N ASN A 135 -6.12 11.46 3.89
CA ASN A 135 -6.13 12.91 3.93
C ASN A 135 -7.48 13.43 4.41
N ARG A 136 -7.56 13.77 5.70
CA ARG A 136 -8.83 14.21 6.33
C ARG A 136 -9.30 15.56 5.81
N HIS A 137 -8.38 16.51 5.57
CA HIS A 137 -8.65 17.87 5.13
C HIS A 137 -7.69 18.24 3.98
N PRO A 138 -7.87 17.63 2.79
CA PRO A 138 -6.98 17.89 1.67
C PRO A 138 -7.17 19.30 1.14
N ASN A 139 -6.07 20.00 0.88
CA ASN A 139 -6.07 21.23 0.10
C ASN A 139 -6.04 20.91 -1.41
N ALA A 140 -6.09 21.93 -2.25
CA ALA A 140 -6.09 21.77 -3.70
C ALA A 140 -4.87 20.97 -4.21
N GLU A 141 -3.67 21.25 -3.70
CA GLU A 141 -2.44 20.53 -4.08
C GLU A 141 -2.54 19.02 -3.73
N THR A 142 -3.02 18.70 -2.54
CA THR A 142 -3.24 17.31 -2.12
C THR A 142 -4.26 16.59 -3.02
N LEU A 143 -5.35 17.29 -3.39
CA LEU A 143 -6.38 16.74 -4.28
C LEU A 143 -5.84 16.49 -5.70
N ILE A 144 -4.99 17.37 -6.21
CA ILE A 144 -4.31 17.18 -7.50
C ILE A 144 -3.39 15.96 -7.46
N ASP A 145 -2.59 15.80 -6.41
CA ASP A 145 -1.73 14.62 -6.24
C ASP A 145 -2.56 13.32 -6.20
N ILE A 146 -3.64 13.32 -5.41
CA ILE A 146 -4.56 12.17 -5.32
C ILE A 146 -5.18 11.85 -6.69
N ALA A 147 -5.62 12.85 -7.44
CA ALA A 147 -6.21 12.66 -8.76
C ALA A 147 -5.20 12.03 -9.74
N LYS A 148 -3.99 12.57 -9.81
CA LYS A 148 -2.92 12.04 -10.67
C LYS A 148 -2.50 10.62 -10.28
N LEU A 149 -2.34 10.34 -8.97
CA LEU A 149 -2.03 9.00 -8.49
C LEU A 149 -3.17 8.01 -8.79
N SER A 150 -4.42 8.48 -8.71
CA SER A 150 -5.60 7.68 -9.07
C SER A 150 -5.62 7.31 -10.54
N GLU A 151 -5.23 8.23 -11.43
CA GLU A 151 -5.11 7.97 -12.87
C GLU A 151 -4.16 6.78 -13.13
N TYR A 152 -2.98 6.76 -12.50
CA TYR A 152 -2.05 5.63 -12.64
C TYR A 152 -2.69 4.30 -12.23
N THR A 153 -3.39 4.29 -11.10
CA THR A 153 -4.02 3.07 -10.59
C THR A 153 -5.15 2.59 -11.52
N VAL A 154 -6.02 3.49 -11.98
CA VAL A 154 -7.12 3.16 -12.90
C VAL A 154 -6.58 2.58 -14.21
N ARG A 155 -5.52 3.18 -14.77
CA ARG A 155 -4.85 2.68 -15.98
C ARG A 155 -4.17 1.34 -15.77
N PHE A 156 -3.58 1.10 -14.59
CA PHE A 156 -2.99 -0.19 -14.22
C PHE A 156 -4.04 -1.33 -14.28
N PHE A 157 -5.28 -1.04 -13.91
CA PHE A 157 -6.40 -1.98 -14.04
C PHE A 157 -7.04 -2.00 -15.45
N ASN A 158 -6.37 -1.46 -16.46
CA ASN A 158 -6.84 -1.39 -17.86
C ASN A 158 -8.17 -0.64 -18.05
N HIS A 159 -8.43 0.35 -17.21
CA HIS A 159 -9.58 1.24 -17.39
C HIS A 159 -9.16 2.62 -17.90
N THR A 160 -10.03 3.26 -18.67
CA THR A 160 -9.85 4.67 -19.03
C THR A 160 -10.39 5.51 -17.88
N PRO A 161 -9.55 6.38 -17.25
CA PRO A 161 -10.00 7.19 -16.13
C PRO A 161 -10.99 8.27 -16.61
N VAL A 162 -12.13 8.31 -15.94
CA VAL A 162 -13.09 9.42 -15.98
C VAL A 162 -13.31 9.82 -14.54
N MET A 163 -12.87 11.02 -14.17
CA MET A 163 -12.85 11.46 -12.78
C MET A 163 -13.90 12.52 -12.49
N ALA A 164 -14.53 12.41 -11.33
CA ALA A 164 -15.37 13.45 -10.74
C ALA A 164 -14.81 13.81 -9.37
N MET A 165 -14.51 15.09 -9.18
CA MET A 165 -14.14 15.63 -7.87
C MET A 165 -15.42 15.94 -7.10
N LEU A 166 -15.53 15.37 -5.88
CA LEU A 166 -16.74 15.45 -5.09
C LEU A 166 -16.56 16.37 -3.88
N SER A 167 -17.56 17.20 -3.64
CA SER A 167 -17.72 17.94 -2.39
C SER A 167 -19.15 17.81 -1.87
N TYR A 168 -19.40 18.30 -0.66
CA TYR A 168 -20.75 18.35 -0.10
C TYR A 168 -21.64 19.41 -0.73
N SER A 169 -21.04 20.38 -1.43
CA SER A 169 -21.75 21.50 -2.04
C SER A 169 -22.14 21.23 -3.48
N ASN A 170 -23.28 21.76 -3.90
CA ASN A 170 -23.75 21.67 -5.27
C ASN A 170 -23.06 22.73 -6.15
N PHE A 171 -22.17 22.32 -7.06
CA PHE A 171 -21.57 23.15 -8.11
C PHE A 171 -21.03 24.51 -7.64
N GLY A 172 -20.34 24.55 -6.49
CA GLY A 172 -19.68 25.79 -6.02
C GLY A 172 -20.64 26.84 -5.43
N THR A 173 -21.80 26.44 -4.94
CA THR A 173 -22.71 27.34 -4.22
C THR A 173 -22.14 27.75 -2.86
N ASP A 174 -21.33 26.91 -2.24
CA ASP A 174 -20.58 27.24 -1.03
C ASP A 174 -19.17 27.74 -1.43
N LYS A 175 -18.77 28.84 -0.81
CA LYS A 175 -17.49 29.51 -1.07
C LYS A 175 -16.48 29.36 0.06
N GLU A 176 -16.71 28.44 0.97
CA GLU A 176 -15.83 28.16 2.09
C GLU A 176 -15.51 26.65 2.19
N GLY A 177 -14.35 26.33 2.79
CA GLY A 177 -13.97 24.97 3.10
C GLY A 177 -13.67 24.07 1.90
N SER A 178 -14.06 22.81 1.96
CA SER A 178 -13.69 21.81 0.94
C SER A 178 -14.21 22.08 -0.48
N PRO A 179 -15.38 22.72 -0.73
CA PRO A 179 -15.79 23.08 -2.08
C PRO A 179 -14.81 24.02 -2.80
N VAL A 180 -14.18 24.94 -2.06
CA VAL A 180 -13.17 25.85 -2.62
C VAL A 180 -11.93 25.07 -3.04
N SER A 181 -11.41 24.19 -2.15
CA SER A 181 -10.24 23.35 -2.47
C SER A 181 -10.50 22.43 -3.67
N VAL A 182 -11.72 21.90 -3.80
CA VAL A 182 -12.12 21.08 -4.96
C VAL A 182 -12.16 21.92 -6.23
N HIS A 183 -12.73 23.12 -6.17
CA HIS A 183 -12.80 24.03 -7.32
C HIS A 183 -11.39 24.43 -7.80
N GLU A 184 -10.55 24.87 -6.87
CA GLU A 184 -9.15 25.19 -7.16
C GLU A 184 -8.40 24.00 -7.78
N ALA A 185 -8.58 22.78 -7.25
CA ALA A 185 -7.95 21.57 -7.78
C ALA A 185 -8.38 21.29 -9.23
N VAL A 186 -9.66 21.47 -9.54
CA VAL A 186 -10.20 21.27 -10.91
C VAL A 186 -9.65 22.31 -11.88
N ASP A 187 -9.52 23.57 -11.44
CA ASP A 187 -8.99 24.65 -12.28
C ASP A 187 -7.51 24.46 -12.65
N TYR A 188 -6.75 23.72 -11.81
CA TYR A 188 -5.32 23.45 -12.03
C TYR A 188 -5.04 22.13 -12.77
N MET A 189 -6.03 21.28 -13.03
CA MET A 189 -5.88 19.99 -13.74
C MET A 189 -6.15 20.11 -15.23
#